data_62bebac92b3922a031b9dee376f9f0cc
#
_entry.id   62bebac92b3922a031b9dee376f9f0cc
#
_cell.length_a   1.000
_cell.length_b   1.000
_cell.length_c   1.000
_cell.angle_alpha   90.00
_cell.angle_beta   90.00
_cell.angle_gamma   90.00
#
_symmetry.space_group_name_H-M   'P 1'
#
loop_
_entity.id
_entity.type
_entity.pdbx_description
1 polymer ?
#
loop_
_entity_poly.entity_id
_entity_poly.type
_entity_poly.pdbx_seq_one_letter_code
_entity_poly.pdbx_strand_id
1 'polypeptide(L)'
;MTSDDIQTRLGENVKRIRKEQNLTQFQLAEKADLSEETVKNIELSRCWTSDKNLAKLTNALQVDIHCLFLPVCTSFDKDSEDSTVIKKAIAENLKNYVNSVLDDLTSKK
;
A
#
# COMPACT_ATOMS: atom_id res chain seq x y z
N MET A 1 8.09 -15.61 4.33
CA MET A 1 7.24 -14.96 3.31
C MET A 1 7.30 -15.77 2.02
N THR A 2 6.15 -16.08 1.47
CA THR A 2 6.06 -16.84 0.23
C THR A 2 5.85 -15.91 -0.96
N SER A 3 5.96 -16.45 -2.18
CA SER A 3 5.65 -15.68 -3.39
C SER A 3 4.19 -15.24 -3.42
N ASP A 4 3.29 -16.05 -2.88
CA ASP A 4 1.88 -15.67 -2.76
C ASP A 4 1.69 -14.49 -1.83
N ASP A 5 2.45 -14.43 -0.75
CA ASP A 5 2.42 -13.29 0.18
C ASP A 5 2.84 -12.00 -0.52
N ILE A 6 3.87 -12.09 -1.35
CA ILE A 6 4.36 -10.92 -2.10
C ILE A 6 3.31 -10.44 -3.09
N GLN A 7 2.69 -11.36 -3.83
CA GLN A 7 1.64 -11.00 -4.78
C GLN A 7 0.42 -10.42 -4.07
N THR A 8 0.07 -10.96 -2.91
CA THR A 8 -1.05 -10.45 -2.12
C THR A 8 -0.78 -9.03 -1.65
N ARG A 9 0.43 -8.76 -1.16
CA ARG A 9 0.80 -7.40 -0.75
C ARG A 9 0.69 -6.42 -1.91
N LEU A 10 1.20 -6.80 -3.06
CA LEU A 10 1.13 -5.97 -4.26
C LEU A 10 -0.31 -5.66 -4.63
N GLY A 11 -1.12 -6.70 -4.78
CA GLY A 11 -2.51 -6.54 -5.20
C GLY A 11 -3.34 -5.72 -4.22
N GLU A 12 -3.21 -6.00 -2.94
CA GLU A 12 -3.97 -5.29 -1.90
C GLU A 12 -3.55 -3.82 -1.82
N ASN A 13 -2.27 -3.54 -1.90
CA ASN A 13 -1.79 -2.16 -1.83
C ASN A 13 -2.18 -1.36 -3.08
N VAL A 14 -2.07 -1.96 -4.27
CA VAL A 14 -2.52 -1.29 -5.49
C VAL A 14 -4.00 -0.93 -5.39
N LYS A 15 -4.82 -1.89 -4.96
CA LYS A 15 -6.25 -1.67 -4.81
C LYS A 15 -6.54 -0.58 -3.78
N ARG A 16 -5.87 -0.63 -2.64
CA ARG A 16 -6.06 0.36 -1.57
C ARG A 16 -5.71 1.77 -2.03
N ILE A 17 -4.54 1.94 -2.61
CA ILE A 17 -4.08 3.26 -3.06
C ILE A 17 -4.97 3.78 -4.18
N ARG A 18 -5.37 2.89 -5.11
CA ARG A 18 -6.29 3.25 -6.18
C ARG A 18 -7.60 3.81 -5.62
N LYS A 19 -8.17 3.12 -4.65
CA LYS A 19 -9.44 3.55 -4.02
C LYS A 19 -9.28 4.84 -3.24
N GLU A 20 -8.15 5.01 -2.56
CA GLU A 20 -7.85 6.25 -1.86
C GLU A 20 -7.81 7.46 -2.80
N GLN A 21 -7.40 7.23 -4.04
CA GLN A 21 -7.35 8.27 -5.06
C GLN A 21 -8.64 8.35 -5.88
N ASN A 22 -9.66 7.58 -5.51
CA ASN A 22 -10.96 7.57 -6.19
C ASN A 22 -10.86 7.18 -7.67
N LEU A 23 -9.95 6.27 -7.97
CA LEU A 23 -9.77 5.76 -9.33
C LEU A 23 -10.46 4.42 -9.50
N THR A 24 -11.08 4.22 -10.67
CA THR A 24 -11.55 2.89 -11.05
C THR A 24 -10.37 2.09 -11.61
N GLN A 25 -10.55 0.76 -11.76
CA GLN A 25 -9.53 -0.07 -12.39
C GLN A 25 -9.23 0.41 -13.81
N PHE A 26 -10.25 0.81 -14.53
CA PHE A 26 -10.09 1.34 -15.89
C PHE A 26 -9.28 2.64 -15.88
N GLN A 27 -9.58 3.55 -14.97
CA GLN A 27 -8.86 4.82 -14.88
C GLN A 27 -7.40 4.62 -14.51
N LEU A 28 -7.13 3.72 -13.58
CA LEU A 28 -5.74 3.40 -13.23
C LEU A 28 -5.02 2.78 -14.43
N ALA A 29 -5.68 1.86 -15.14
CA ALA A 29 -5.09 1.24 -16.32
C ALA A 29 -4.73 2.28 -17.37
N GLU A 30 -5.61 3.23 -17.64
CA GLU A 30 -5.31 4.32 -18.57
C GLU A 30 -4.11 5.15 -18.11
N LYS A 31 -4.07 5.54 -16.83
CA LYS A 31 -2.98 6.33 -16.29
C LYS A 31 -1.64 5.59 -16.35
N ALA A 32 -1.68 4.29 -16.12
CA ALA A 32 -0.48 3.45 -16.07
C ALA A 32 -0.09 2.90 -17.45
N ASP A 33 -0.87 3.18 -18.47
CA ASP A 33 -0.67 2.60 -19.79
C ASP A 33 -0.65 1.07 -19.75
N LEU A 34 -1.65 0.52 -19.06
CA LEU A 34 -1.86 -0.91 -18.91
C LEU A 34 -3.28 -1.25 -19.33
N SER A 35 -3.55 -2.54 -19.58
CA SER A 35 -4.92 -2.98 -19.80
C SER A 35 -5.67 -3.08 -18.47
N GLU A 36 -6.98 -2.89 -18.52
CA GLU A 36 -7.83 -3.06 -17.34
C GLU A 36 -7.71 -4.46 -16.77
N GLU A 37 -7.62 -5.47 -17.64
CA GLU A 37 -7.45 -6.85 -17.24
C GLU A 37 -6.14 -7.04 -16.46
N THR A 38 -5.05 -6.39 -16.88
CA THR A 38 -3.78 -6.45 -16.16
C THR A 38 -3.93 -5.90 -14.75
N VAL A 39 -4.56 -4.74 -14.60
CA VAL A 39 -4.80 -4.15 -13.29
C VAL A 39 -5.66 -5.08 -12.42
N LYS A 40 -6.72 -5.61 -13.00
CA LYS A 40 -7.61 -6.54 -12.31
C LYS A 40 -6.87 -7.77 -11.82
N ASN A 41 -6.03 -8.37 -12.67
CA ASN A 41 -5.28 -9.57 -12.31
C ASN A 41 -4.25 -9.28 -11.21
N ILE A 42 -3.62 -8.11 -11.24
CA ILE A 42 -2.70 -7.68 -10.20
C ILE A 42 -3.43 -7.53 -8.86
N GLU A 43 -4.57 -6.85 -8.86
CA GLU A 43 -5.35 -6.63 -7.63
C GLU A 43 -5.92 -7.92 -7.07
N LEU A 44 -6.22 -8.89 -7.91
CA LEU A 44 -6.71 -10.20 -7.48
C LEU A 44 -5.59 -11.17 -7.12
N SER A 45 -4.34 -10.73 -7.24
CA SER A 45 -3.16 -11.55 -6.93
C SER A 45 -3.09 -12.82 -7.76
N ARG A 46 -3.58 -12.76 -8.99
CA ARG A 46 -3.61 -13.93 -9.89
C ARG A 46 -2.29 -14.19 -10.59
N CYS A 47 -1.48 -13.15 -10.79
CA CYS A 47 -0.21 -13.29 -11.47
C CYS A 47 0.76 -12.22 -11.00
N TRP A 48 2.05 -12.52 -11.18
CA TRP A 48 3.09 -11.52 -10.96
C TRP A 48 3.15 -10.58 -12.16
N THR A 49 3.64 -9.39 -11.93
CA THR A 49 3.81 -8.41 -13.00
C THR A 49 5.29 -8.08 -13.18
N SER A 50 5.63 -7.49 -14.32
CA SER A 50 7.02 -7.14 -14.63
C SER A 50 7.44 -5.85 -13.91
N ASP A 51 8.76 -5.64 -13.84
CA ASP A 51 9.32 -4.41 -13.30
C ASP A 51 8.84 -3.18 -14.08
N LYS A 52 8.65 -3.32 -15.38
CA LYS A 52 8.13 -2.24 -16.21
C LYS A 52 6.70 -1.86 -15.82
N ASN A 53 5.87 -2.87 -15.56
CA ASN A 53 4.51 -2.62 -15.12
C ASN A 53 4.47 -2.03 -13.71
N LEU A 54 5.37 -2.46 -12.82
CA LEU A 54 5.50 -1.87 -11.50
C LEU A 54 5.87 -0.40 -11.58
N ALA A 55 6.81 -0.05 -12.45
CA ALA A 55 7.19 1.34 -12.67
C ALA A 55 6.00 2.17 -13.17
N LYS A 56 5.23 1.60 -14.10
CA LYS A 56 4.03 2.27 -14.62
C LYS A 56 3.00 2.52 -13.52
N LEU A 57 2.80 1.52 -12.64
CA LEU A 57 1.86 1.64 -11.53
C LEU A 57 2.31 2.70 -10.52
N THR A 58 3.58 2.70 -10.14
CA THR A 58 4.09 3.69 -9.19
C THR A 58 3.98 5.10 -9.74
N ASN A 59 4.28 5.28 -11.00
CA ASN A 59 4.16 6.59 -11.66
C ASN A 59 2.72 7.04 -11.74
N ALA A 60 1.81 6.14 -12.08
CA ALA A 60 0.39 6.46 -12.19
C ALA A 60 -0.23 6.81 -10.83
N LEU A 61 0.16 6.08 -9.80
CA LEU A 61 -0.33 6.29 -8.43
C LEU A 61 0.46 7.36 -7.68
N GLN A 62 1.58 7.80 -8.24
CA GLN A 62 2.48 8.80 -7.63
C GLN A 62 2.97 8.38 -6.24
N VAL A 63 3.40 7.13 -6.14
CA VAL A 63 3.94 6.57 -4.89
C VAL A 63 5.28 5.90 -5.17
N ASP A 64 6.05 5.69 -4.12
CA ASP A 64 7.28 4.92 -4.22
C ASP A 64 6.96 3.43 -4.22
N ILE A 65 7.87 2.62 -4.76
CA ILE A 65 7.67 1.18 -4.89
C ILE A 65 7.42 0.50 -3.54
N HIS A 66 8.03 0.99 -2.46
CA HIS A 66 7.83 0.39 -1.15
C HIS A 66 6.37 0.47 -0.70
N CYS A 67 5.64 1.47 -1.16
CA CYS A 67 4.21 1.61 -0.83
C CYS A 67 3.37 0.46 -1.36
N LEU A 68 3.83 -0.19 -2.43
CA LEU A 68 3.13 -1.33 -3.02
C LEU A 68 3.37 -2.64 -2.26
N PHE A 69 4.32 -2.66 -1.34
CA PHE A 69 4.69 -3.87 -0.61
C PHE A 69 4.58 -3.71 0.89
N LEU A 70 3.80 -2.75 1.34
CA LEU A 70 3.52 -2.57 2.76
C LEU A 70 2.74 -3.77 3.32
N PRO A 71 2.96 -4.12 4.59
CA PRO A 71 2.21 -5.22 5.19
C PRO A 71 0.70 -4.99 5.07
N VAL A 72 -0.01 -6.05 4.73
CA VAL A 72 -1.46 -6.00 4.56
C VAL A 72 -2.12 -6.26 5.91
N CYS A 73 -2.99 -5.35 6.31
CA CYS A 73 -3.72 -5.45 7.57
C CYS A 73 -5.21 -5.69 7.35
N THR A 74 -5.57 -6.25 6.19
CA THR A 74 -6.98 -6.44 5.83
C THR A 74 -7.73 -7.38 6.75
N SER A 75 -7.03 -8.36 7.34
CA SER A 75 -7.65 -9.29 8.28
C SER A 75 -8.15 -8.58 9.53
N PHE A 76 -7.59 -7.44 9.88
CA PHE A 76 -8.01 -6.68 11.05
C PHE A 76 -9.21 -5.77 10.77
N ASP A 77 -9.43 -5.41 9.52
CA ASP A 77 -10.52 -4.51 9.14
C ASP A 77 -11.89 -5.17 9.28
N LYS A 78 -11.93 -6.49 9.34
CA LYS A 78 -13.18 -7.25 9.46
C LYS A 78 -13.63 -7.42 10.90
N ASP A 79 -12.72 -7.33 11.85
CA ASP A 79 -13.00 -7.45 13.28
C ASP A 79 -12.96 -6.06 13.89
N SER A 80 -14.09 -5.39 13.88
CA SER A 80 -14.17 -3.95 14.05
C SER A 80 -13.58 -3.39 15.35
N GLU A 81 -13.67 -4.12 16.45
CA GLU A 81 -13.17 -3.60 17.74
C GLU A 81 -11.67 -3.78 17.88
N ASP A 82 -11.18 -4.97 17.56
CA ASP A 82 -9.76 -5.30 17.69
C ASP A 82 -8.92 -4.50 16.69
N SER A 83 -9.43 -4.28 15.49
CA SER A 83 -8.71 -3.51 14.49
C SER A 83 -8.56 -2.04 14.90
N THR A 84 -9.56 -1.47 15.58
CA THR A 84 -9.51 -0.09 16.05
C THR A 84 -8.41 0.08 17.10
N VAL A 85 -8.31 -0.86 18.05
CA VAL A 85 -7.29 -0.84 19.09
C VAL A 85 -5.89 -0.98 18.49
N ILE A 86 -5.72 -1.88 17.54
CA ILE A 86 -4.42 -2.12 16.90
C ILE A 86 -4.00 -0.89 16.08
N LYS A 87 -4.91 -0.31 15.30
CA LYS A 87 -4.62 0.90 14.54
C LYS A 87 -4.23 2.06 15.45
N LYS A 88 -4.90 2.20 16.57
CA LYS A 88 -4.58 3.23 17.55
C LYS A 88 -3.20 3.02 18.16
N ALA A 89 -2.87 1.79 18.52
CA ALA A 89 -1.55 1.47 19.08
C ALA A 89 -0.43 1.76 18.08
N ILE A 90 -0.62 1.41 16.83
CA ILE A 90 0.36 1.69 15.77
C ILE A 90 0.52 3.20 15.58
N ALA A 91 -0.57 3.95 15.56
CA ALA A 91 -0.53 5.40 15.42
C ALA A 91 0.19 6.05 16.60
N GLU A 92 -0.03 5.59 17.83
CA GLU A 92 0.65 6.08 19.01
C GLU A 92 2.14 5.79 18.96
N ASN A 93 2.53 4.59 18.55
CA ASN A 93 3.94 4.23 18.39
C ASN A 93 4.64 5.12 17.37
N LEU A 94 3.99 5.41 16.26
CA LEU A 94 4.53 6.32 15.26
C LEU A 94 4.68 7.74 15.80
N LYS A 95 3.70 8.22 16.55
CA LYS A 95 3.78 9.52 17.20
C LYS A 95 4.96 9.59 18.15
N ASN A 96 5.14 8.57 18.98
CA ASN A 96 6.24 8.50 19.93
C ASN A 96 7.58 8.51 19.23
N TYR A 97 7.68 7.78 18.13
CA TYR A 97 8.90 7.74 17.33
C TYR A 97 9.23 9.12 16.76
N VAL A 98 8.25 9.80 16.17
CA VAL A 98 8.44 11.14 15.61
C VAL A 98 8.83 12.13 16.70
N ASN A 99 8.17 12.10 17.85
CA ASN A 99 8.49 12.97 18.96
C ASN A 99 9.91 12.74 19.48
N SER A 100 10.34 11.47 19.56
CA SER A 100 11.69 11.12 19.98
C SER A 100 12.73 11.68 19.01
N VAL A 101 12.49 11.61 17.73
CA VAL A 101 13.38 12.18 16.71
C VAL A 101 13.44 13.70 16.83
N LEU A 102 12.30 14.33 17.03
CA LEU A 102 12.24 15.78 17.20
C LEU A 102 12.96 16.24 18.47
N ASP A 103 12.82 15.51 19.56
CA ASP A 103 13.52 15.80 20.81
C ASP A 103 15.04 15.70 20.62
N ASP A 104 15.51 14.69 19.91
CA ASP A 104 16.92 14.55 19.60
C ASP A 104 17.43 15.75 18.80
N LEU A 105 16.67 16.18 17.81
CA LEU A 105 17.05 17.34 17.01
C LEU A 105 17.07 18.61 17.84
N THR A 106 16.16 18.73 18.82
CA THR A 106 16.08 19.89 19.70
C THR A 106 17.19 19.88 20.73
N SER A 107 17.52 18.72 21.27
CA SER A 107 18.54 18.61 22.34
C SER A 107 19.97 18.85 21.82
N LYS A 108 20.20 18.76 20.52
CA LYS A 108 21.51 19.03 19.93
C LYS A 108 21.83 20.53 19.78
N LYS A 109 20.93 21.33 20.15
CA LYS A 109 21.13 22.78 20.19
C LYS A 109 21.69 23.19 21.54
#